data_187a6e47bc50e4d7d5bd7905fd859b81
#
_entry.id   187a6e47bc50e4d7d5bd7905fd859b81
#
_cell.length_a   1.000
_cell.length_b   1.000
_cell.length_c   1.000
_cell.angle_alpha   90.00
_cell.angle_beta   90.00
_cell.angle_gamma   90.00
#
_symmetry.space_group_name_H-M   'P 1'
#
loop_
_entity.id
_entity.type
_entity.pdbx_description
1 polymer ?
#
loop_
_entity_poly.entity_id
_entity_poly.type
_entity_poly.pdbx_seq_one_letter_code
_entity_poly.pdbx_strand_id
1 'polypeptide(L)'
;MRGAWKSQGTNQRELVRQLRSKGIIRTDTIETVMEKVDRGNYCFLRPKHESESKHLCYTDRALSIGLGQTISAPHMHAYALEELYPSLAAKIRQEKEGVSPKILDVGCGSGYLTACLGRWLQQSSSARTSSDSDKIGRVFGIDVRKDLVEMTRQNIERADGDLLADGVVQLSVRDGWKGLPEHAPFDAIHVGAAATSLPKILANQLKVGGVLIIPIGPQEQHQVLYKIKRVKEAASDESRCNNNENYYSSEEPFHQDDFEVRPLLGVRYVPLVKGEEL
;
A
#
# COMPACT_ATOMS: atom_id res chain seq x y z
N MET A 1 -4.70 10.67 -25.00
CA MET A 1 -3.70 10.83 -23.92
C MET A 1 -4.14 12.03 -23.07
N ARG A 2 -4.61 11.84 -21.85
CA ARG A 2 -4.77 12.95 -20.91
C ARG A 2 -3.37 13.40 -20.53
N GLY A 3 -3.08 14.71 -20.67
CA GLY A 3 -1.76 15.28 -20.41
C GLY A 3 -1.24 14.91 -19.03
N ALA A 4 0.08 14.73 -18.91
CA ALA A 4 0.73 14.41 -17.65
C ALA A 4 0.24 15.37 -16.54
N TRP A 5 -0.25 14.83 -15.45
CA TRP A 5 -0.70 15.61 -14.31
C TRP A 5 0.50 16.29 -13.68
N LYS A 6 0.63 17.58 -13.92
CA LYS A 6 1.70 18.40 -13.34
C LYS A 6 1.15 19.09 -12.10
N SER A 7 1.16 18.42 -10.96
CA SER A 7 0.94 19.05 -9.67
C SER A 7 2.29 19.45 -9.10
N GLN A 8 2.40 20.65 -8.56
CA GLN A 8 3.63 21.15 -7.97
C GLN A 8 3.28 22.04 -6.79
N GLY A 9 3.83 21.72 -5.62
CA GLY A 9 3.70 22.52 -4.42
C GLY A 9 5.08 22.93 -3.90
N THR A 10 5.11 23.91 -3.01
CA THR A 10 6.29 24.28 -2.23
C THR A 10 6.37 23.49 -0.92
N ASN A 11 5.27 22.87 -0.52
CA ASN A 11 5.10 22.07 0.68
C ASN A 11 4.02 21.03 0.48
N GLN A 12 3.85 20.11 1.46
CA GLN A 12 2.89 19.01 1.42
C GLN A 12 1.45 19.48 1.20
N ARG A 13 1.02 20.49 1.96
CA ARG A 13 -0.37 20.99 1.88
C ARG A 13 -0.69 21.58 0.50
N GLU A 14 0.22 22.31 -0.09
CA GLU A 14 0.04 22.87 -1.43
C GLU A 14 -0.01 21.77 -2.49
N LEU A 15 0.86 20.76 -2.40
CA LEU A 15 0.83 19.58 -3.28
C LEU A 15 -0.53 18.87 -3.20
N VAL A 16 -1.02 18.59 -1.98
CA VAL A 16 -2.30 17.91 -1.76
C VAL A 16 -3.46 18.72 -2.33
N ARG A 17 -3.50 20.03 -2.09
CA ARG A 17 -4.51 20.92 -2.68
C ARG A 17 -4.51 20.88 -4.20
N GLN A 18 -3.35 20.81 -4.83
CA GLN A 18 -3.28 20.69 -6.29
C GLN A 18 -3.76 19.32 -6.78
N LEU A 19 -3.45 18.24 -6.08
CA LEU A 19 -3.98 16.92 -6.40
C LEU A 19 -5.51 16.90 -6.26
N ARG A 20 -6.05 17.57 -5.23
CA ARG A 20 -7.48 17.72 -5.01
C ARG A 20 -8.14 18.54 -6.13
N SER A 21 -7.60 19.69 -6.47
CA SER A 21 -8.15 20.59 -7.50
C SER A 21 -8.19 19.94 -8.89
N LYS A 22 -7.31 18.98 -9.15
CA LYS A 22 -7.27 18.19 -10.40
C LYS A 22 -8.13 16.93 -10.36
N GLY A 23 -8.86 16.69 -9.26
CA GLY A 23 -9.73 15.53 -9.08
C GLY A 23 -8.97 14.20 -8.95
N ILE A 24 -7.67 14.24 -8.63
CA ILE A 24 -6.88 13.04 -8.32
C ILE A 24 -7.25 12.56 -6.92
N ILE A 25 -7.22 13.47 -5.94
CA ILE A 25 -7.83 13.25 -4.63
C ILE A 25 -9.31 13.63 -4.74
N ARG A 26 -10.19 12.74 -4.35
CA ARG A 26 -11.64 12.86 -4.46
C ARG A 26 -12.35 12.86 -3.12
N THR A 27 -11.72 12.24 -2.09
CA THR A 27 -12.32 12.08 -0.77
C THR A 27 -11.59 12.91 0.29
N ASP A 28 -12.35 13.47 1.23
CA ASP A 28 -11.80 14.29 2.32
C ASP A 28 -10.89 13.49 3.24
N THR A 29 -11.18 12.19 3.42
CA THR A 29 -10.33 11.29 4.20
C THR A 29 -8.93 11.18 3.60
N ILE A 30 -8.83 10.96 2.28
CA ILE A 30 -7.53 10.83 1.60
C ILE A 30 -6.79 12.16 1.58
N GLU A 31 -7.50 13.27 1.38
CA GLU A 31 -6.92 14.62 1.51
C GLU A 31 -6.29 14.81 2.89
N THR A 32 -7.05 14.57 3.95
CA THR A 32 -6.60 14.70 5.35
C THR A 32 -5.41 13.79 5.66
N VAL A 33 -5.45 12.53 5.21
CA VAL A 33 -4.35 11.57 5.39
C VAL A 33 -3.07 12.07 4.72
N MET A 34 -3.17 12.46 3.45
CA MET A 34 -1.99 12.93 2.71
C MET A 34 -1.47 14.29 3.20
N GLU A 35 -2.32 15.15 3.77
CA GLU A 35 -1.85 16.40 4.42
C GLU A 35 -1.05 16.12 5.71
N LYS A 36 -1.42 15.07 6.46
CA LYS A 36 -0.75 14.70 7.72
C LYS A 36 0.61 14.05 7.51
N VAL A 37 0.76 13.24 6.46
CA VAL A 37 2.01 12.55 6.16
C VAL A 37 2.84 13.40 5.19
N ASP A 38 3.83 14.11 5.71
CA ASP A 38 4.70 14.97 4.88
C ASP A 38 5.66 14.10 4.05
N ARG A 39 5.43 14.06 2.72
CA ARG A 39 6.27 13.33 1.76
C ARG A 39 7.74 13.73 1.83
N GLY A 40 8.06 14.98 2.21
CA GLY A 40 9.42 15.45 2.38
C GLY A 40 10.25 14.63 3.37
N ASN A 41 9.59 13.98 4.34
CA ASN A 41 10.24 13.10 5.31
C ASN A 41 10.58 11.70 4.76
N TYR A 42 10.04 11.34 3.61
CA TYR A 42 10.19 10.03 2.95
C TYR A 42 11.00 10.09 1.65
N CYS A 43 11.44 11.29 1.25
CA CYS A 43 12.32 11.48 0.12
C CYS A 43 13.78 11.37 0.55
N PHE A 44 14.61 10.78 -0.32
CA PHE A 44 16.06 10.83 -0.12
C PHE A 44 16.60 12.18 -0.58
N LEU A 45 17.03 13.00 0.39
CA LEU A 45 17.68 14.28 0.12
C LEU A 45 19.18 14.13 0.35
N ARG A 46 19.99 14.55 -0.64
CA ARG A 46 21.44 14.60 -0.45
C ARG A 46 21.80 15.71 0.53
N PRO A 47 22.60 15.45 1.59
CA PRO A 47 22.87 16.45 2.66
C PRO A 47 23.44 17.76 2.16
N LYS A 48 24.21 17.78 1.05
CA LYS A 48 24.82 19.00 0.48
C LYS A 48 23.84 19.95 -0.20
N HIS A 49 22.60 19.52 -0.46
CA HIS A 49 21.59 20.28 -1.19
C HIS A 49 20.21 20.17 -0.55
N GLU A 50 20.14 19.96 0.75
CA GLU A 50 18.90 19.64 1.45
C GLU A 50 17.85 20.75 1.30
N SER A 51 18.23 22.01 1.47
CA SER A 51 17.33 23.15 1.31
C SER A 51 16.89 23.38 -0.15
N GLU A 52 17.79 23.16 -1.11
CA GLU A 52 17.49 23.33 -2.54
C GLU A 52 16.70 22.16 -3.11
N SER A 53 16.83 20.97 -2.51
CA SER A 53 16.20 19.74 -3.01
C SER A 53 14.84 19.45 -2.38
N LYS A 54 14.53 20.03 -1.21
CA LYS A 54 13.30 19.73 -0.47
C LYS A 54 12.04 20.06 -1.29
N HIS A 55 12.03 21.11 -2.09
CA HIS A 55 10.90 21.46 -2.96
C HIS A 55 10.63 20.38 -4.02
N LEU A 56 11.65 19.59 -4.43
CA LEU A 56 11.48 18.52 -5.40
C LEU A 56 10.57 17.41 -4.86
N CYS A 57 10.54 17.20 -3.54
CA CYS A 57 9.69 16.22 -2.88
C CYS A 57 8.20 16.50 -3.11
N TYR A 58 7.86 17.76 -3.37
CA TYR A 58 6.48 18.20 -3.59
C TYR A 58 6.15 18.43 -5.07
N THR A 59 7.00 17.92 -5.98
CA THR A 59 6.69 17.84 -7.40
C THR A 59 6.03 16.51 -7.73
N ASP A 60 5.06 16.53 -8.65
CA ASP A 60 4.32 15.33 -9.01
C ASP A 60 5.09 14.44 -9.99
N ARG A 61 6.13 13.81 -9.48
CA ARG A 61 6.97 12.83 -10.18
C ARG A 61 7.57 11.80 -9.23
N ALA A 62 7.97 10.65 -9.78
CA ALA A 62 8.79 9.69 -9.06
C ALA A 62 10.18 10.29 -8.79
N LEU A 63 10.76 9.99 -7.63
CA LEU A 63 12.09 10.43 -7.22
C LEU A 63 12.91 9.24 -6.73
N SER A 64 14.22 9.26 -6.99
CA SER A 64 15.12 8.27 -6.43
C SER A 64 15.15 8.37 -4.90
N ILE A 65 15.10 7.22 -4.22
CA ILE A 65 15.31 7.10 -2.77
C ILE A 65 16.66 6.47 -2.42
N GLY A 66 17.53 6.31 -3.41
CA GLY A 66 18.75 5.52 -3.27
C GLY A 66 18.50 4.04 -3.52
N LEU A 67 19.54 3.22 -3.36
CA LEU A 67 19.46 1.77 -3.47
C LEU A 67 18.85 1.25 -4.79
N GLY A 68 18.91 2.06 -5.87
CA GLY A 68 18.28 1.74 -7.15
C GLY A 68 16.75 1.79 -7.15
N GLN A 69 16.13 2.34 -6.11
CA GLN A 69 14.67 2.38 -5.95
C GLN A 69 14.13 3.81 -6.01
N THR A 70 12.80 3.92 -6.13
CA THR A 70 12.11 5.20 -6.26
C THR A 70 10.90 5.28 -5.33
N ILE A 71 10.62 6.46 -4.80
CA ILE A 71 9.31 6.80 -4.27
C ILE A 71 8.40 7.17 -5.45
N SER A 72 7.23 6.55 -5.55
CA SER A 72 6.28 6.80 -6.64
C SER A 72 5.81 8.26 -6.67
N ALA A 73 5.34 8.74 -7.81
CA ALA A 73 4.79 10.09 -7.93
C ALA A 73 3.60 10.29 -6.98
N PRO A 74 3.41 11.51 -6.43
CA PRO A 74 2.29 11.83 -5.55
C PRO A 74 0.92 11.44 -6.07
N HIS A 75 0.64 11.66 -7.36
CA HIS A 75 -0.63 11.26 -7.96
C HIS A 75 -0.85 9.75 -7.94
N MET A 76 0.20 8.93 -8.00
CA MET A 76 0.09 7.47 -7.94
C MET A 76 -0.29 6.99 -6.54
N HIS A 77 0.29 7.59 -5.50
CA HIS A 77 -0.09 7.31 -4.11
C HIS A 77 -1.55 7.72 -3.84
N ALA A 78 -1.92 8.94 -4.26
CA ALA A 78 -3.30 9.42 -4.13
C ALA A 78 -4.28 8.49 -4.87
N TYR A 79 -3.94 8.09 -6.09
CA TYR A 79 -4.76 7.20 -6.90
C TYR A 79 -4.94 5.82 -6.24
N ALA A 80 -3.84 5.23 -5.73
CA ALA A 80 -3.91 3.95 -5.01
C ALA A 80 -4.80 4.04 -3.76
N LEU A 81 -4.63 5.09 -2.94
CA LEU A 81 -5.45 5.33 -1.76
C LEU A 81 -6.94 5.50 -2.11
N GLU A 82 -7.26 6.26 -3.15
CA GLU A 82 -8.64 6.46 -3.64
C GLU A 82 -9.27 5.16 -4.18
N GLU A 83 -8.51 4.30 -4.84
CA GLU A 83 -9.01 3.00 -5.31
C GLU A 83 -9.22 1.98 -4.19
N LEU A 84 -8.45 2.06 -3.09
CA LEU A 84 -8.62 1.26 -1.89
C LEU A 84 -9.78 1.79 -1.02
N TYR A 85 -10.04 3.12 -1.06
CA TYR A 85 -10.98 3.80 -0.15
C TYR A 85 -12.37 3.16 -0.04
N PRO A 86 -13.09 2.85 -1.14
CA PRO A 86 -14.46 2.36 -1.05
C PRO A 86 -14.58 1.06 -0.23
N SER A 87 -13.66 0.12 -0.45
CA SER A 87 -13.67 -1.17 0.25
C SER A 87 -13.28 -1.02 1.72
N LEU A 88 -12.19 -0.29 2.01
CA LEU A 88 -11.72 -0.08 3.39
C LEU A 88 -12.71 0.77 4.20
N ALA A 89 -13.25 1.84 3.64
CA ALA A 89 -14.24 2.68 4.33
C ALA A 89 -15.54 1.93 4.62
N ALA A 90 -15.97 1.02 3.74
CA ALA A 90 -17.10 0.15 4.00
C ALA A 90 -16.83 -0.80 5.17
N LYS A 91 -15.65 -1.41 5.20
CA LYS A 91 -15.22 -2.29 6.31
C LYS A 91 -15.14 -1.54 7.64
N ILE A 92 -14.46 -0.39 7.66
CA ILE A 92 -14.34 0.46 8.86
C ILE A 92 -15.71 0.85 9.41
N ARG A 93 -16.70 1.13 8.56
CA ARG A 93 -18.08 1.43 9.01
C ARG A 93 -18.82 0.22 9.56
N GLN A 94 -18.56 -0.96 9.03
CA GLN A 94 -19.17 -2.23 9.49
C GLN A 94 -18.58 -2.75 10.80
N GLU A 95 -17.41 -2.24 11.21
CA GLU A 95 -16.64 -2.69 12.39
C GLU A 95 -17.27 -2.34 13.76
N LYS A 96 -18.57 -2.12 13.85
CA LYS A 96 -19.26 -2.08 15.16
C LYS A 96 -19.03 -3.36 16.00
N GLU A 97 -18.42 -4.41 15.44
CA GLU A 97 -18.27 -5.73 16.03
C GLU A 97 -16.82 -6.16 16.34
N GLY A 98 -15.86 -5.25 16.39
CA GLY A 98 -14.53 -5.57 16.96
C GLY A 98 -13.48 -6.15 16.00
N VAL A 99 -13.73 -6.23 14.69
CA VAL A 99 -12.76 -6.72 13.71
C VAL A 99 -12.03 -5.57 13.03
N SER A 100 -10.75 -5.42 13.33
CA SER A 100 -9.90 -4.35 12.79
C SER A 100 -9.38 -4.67 11.38
N PRO A 101 -9.32 -3.69 10.43
CA PRO A 101 -8.81 -3.92 9.08
C PRO A 101 -7.34 -4.31 9.09
N LYS A 102 -7.00 -5.22 8.19
CA LYS A 102 -5.61 -5.59 7.89
C LYS A 102 -5.26 -5.18 6.47
N ILE A 103 -4.17 -4.44 6.33
CA ILE A 103 -3.65 -3.96 5.05
C ILE A 103 -2.25 -4.49 4.86
N LEU A 104 -1.93 -5.00 3.66
CA LEU A 104 -0.58 -5.38 3.26
C LEU A 104 -0.06 -4.39 2.22
N ASP A 105 1.12 -3.80 2.48
CA ASP A 105 1.85 -2.95 1.54
C ASP A 105 3.13 -3.66 1.10
N VAL A 106 3.14 -4.18 -0.12
CA VAL A 106 4.23 -4.95 -0.72
C VAL A 106 5.16 -4.02 -1.50
N GLY A 107 6.44 -4.03 -1.18
CA GLY A 107 7.42 -3.08 -1.70
C GLY A 107 7.25 -1.73 -1.00
N CYS A 108 7.32 -1.71 0.33
CA CYS A 108 7.10 -0.50 1.14
C CYS A 108 8.11 0.64 0.88
N GLY A 109 9.30 0.31 0.34
CA GLY A 109 10.29 1.24 -0.21
C GLY A 109 10.71 2.32 0.77
N SER A 110 10.24 3.57 0.60
CA SER A 110 10.51 4.68 1.54
C SER A 110 9.59 4.70 2.76
N GLY A 111 8.46 3.95 2.74
CA GLY A 111 7.46 3.92 3.78
C GLY A 111 6.34 4.96 3.67
N TYR A 112 6.35 5.82 2.66
CA TYR A 112 5.37 6.90 2.52
C TYR A 112 3.93 6.39 2.45
N LEU A 113 3.64 5.43 1.56
CA LEU A 113 2.29 4.88 1.43
C LEU A 113 1.89 4.06 2.67
N THR A 114 2.83 3.29 3.21
CA THR A 114 2.65 2.54 4.47
C THR A 114 2.21 3.49 5.60
N ALA A 115 2.88 4.65 5.75
CA ALA A 115 2.50 5.66 6.74
C ALA A 115 1.14 6.29 6.46
N CYS A 116 0.82 6.60 5.18
CA CYS A 116 -0.51 7.09 4.80
C CYS A 116 -1.61 6.09 5.17
N LEU A 117 -1.43 4.81 4.89
CA LEU A 117 -2.36 3.75 5.27
C LEU A 117 -2.50 3.64 6.80
N GLY A 118 -1.38 3.72 7.53
CA GLY A 118 -1.37 3.72 9.00
C GLY A 118 -2.14 4.91 9.58
N ARG A 119 -1.89 6.13 9.08
CA ARG A 119 -2.63 7.33 9.50
C ARG A 119 -4.11 7.23 9.20
N TRP A 120 -4.49 6.64 8.07
CA TRP A 120 -5.89 6.41 7.77
C TRP A 120 -6.56 5.50 8.81
N LEU A 121 -5.96 4.36 9.15
CA LEU A 121 -6.50 3.45 10.16
C LEU A 121 -6.57 4.12 11.53
N GLN A 122 -5.53 4.82 11.95
CA GLN A 122 -5.48 5.54 13.23
C GLN A 122 -6.60 6.60 13.35
N GLN A 123 -6.83 7.40 12.30
CA GLN A 123 -7.91 8.40 12.29
C GLN A 123 -9.30 7.77 12.35
N SER A 124 -9.47 6.63 11.72
CA SER A 124 -10.75 5.91 11.73
C SER A 124 -11.07 5.33 13.11
N SER A 125 -10.05 5.13 13.94
CA SER A 125 -10.17 4.61 15.32
C SER A 125 -10.37 5.72 16.36
N SER A 126 -10.05 6.97 16.06
CA SER A 126 -10.12 8.11 17.01
C SER A 126 -11.52 8.43 17.54
N ALA A 127 -12.56 7.88 16.92
CA ALA A 127 -13.93 7.96 17.42
C ALA A 127 -14.23 6.93 18.53
N ARG A 128 -13.25 6.10 18.92
CA ARG A 128 -13.38 5.04 19.93
C ARG A 128 -12.58 5.42 21.17
N THR A 129 -13.15 5.27 22.33
CA THR A 129 -12.52 5.56 23.63
C THR A 129 -11.19 4.83 23.81
N SER A 130 -10.23 5.49 24.40
CA SER A 130 -8.79 5.22 24.51
C SER A 130 -8.34 3.92 25.21
N SER A 131 -9.19 2.94 25.45
CA SER A 131 -8.85 1.73 26.20
C SER A 131 -8.56 0.47 25.36
N ASP A 132 -8.68 0.53 24.02
CA ASP A 132 -8.64 -0.66 23.18
C ASP A 132 -7.64 -0.53 22.01
N SER A 133 -6.33 -0.59 22.31
CA SER A 133 -5.27 -0.63 21.30
C SER A 133 -5.41 -1.84 20.32
N ASP A 134 -6.05 -2.92 20.77
CA ASP A 134 -6.29 -4.12 19.96
C ASP A 134 -7.36 -3.94 18.88
N LYS A 135 -8.08 -2.82 18.91
CA LYS A 135 -9.15 -2.50 17.94
C LYS A 135 -8.69 -1.57 16.80
N ILE A 136 -7.44 -1.11 16.83
CA ILE A 136 -6.88 -0.34 15.71
C ILE A 136 -6.46 -1.31 14.62
N GLY A 137 -6.83 -1.01 13.36
CA GLY A 137 -6.37 -1.78 12.22
C GLY A 137 -4.85 -1.79 12.08
N ARG A 138 -4.31 -2.74 11.33
CA ARG A 138 -2.86 -2.90 11.15
C ARG A 138 -2.46 -2.83 9.69
N VAL A 139 -1.33 -2.17 9.43
CA VAL A 139 -0.66 -2.15 8.14
C VAL A 139 0.63 -2.95 8.26
N PHE A 140 0.76 -3.94 7.40
CA PHE A 140 1.97 -4.74 7.28
C PHE A 140 2.74 -4.24 6.06
N GLY A 141 3.89 -3.59 6.28
CA GLY A 141 4.80 -3.16 5.23
C GLY A 141 5.88 -4.22 5.03
N ILE A 142 6.01 -4.73 3.81
CA ILE A 142 7.05 -5.70 3.48
C ILE A 142 7.91 -5.22 2.31
N ASP A 143 9.18 -5.58 2.36
CA ASP A 143 10.10 -5.47 1.24
C ASP A 143 11.03 -6.66 1.25
N VAL A 144 11.51 -7.07 0.08
CA VAL A 144 12.45 -8.19 -0.04
C VAL A 144 13.86 -7.79 0.41
N ARG A 145 14.16 -6.50 0.40
CA ARG A 145 15.46 -5.94 0.77
C ARG A 145 15.46 -5.43 2.21
N LYS A 146 16.38 -5.96 3.02
CA LYS A 146 16.54 -5.55 4.42
C LYS A 146 16.87 -4.06 4.57
N ASP A 147 17.72 -3.51 3.69
CA ASP A 147 18.12 -2.10 3.72
C ASP A 147 16.94 -1.16 3.42
N LEU A 148 15.98 -1.58 2.58
CA LEU A 148 14.75 -0.81 2.34
C LEU A 148 13.79 -0.88 3.54
N VAL A 149 13.63 -2.03 4.17
CA VAL A 149 12.81 -2.16 5.40
C VAL A 149 13.39 -1.30 6.51
N GLU A 150 14.72 -1.26 6.66
CA GLU A 150 15.38 -0.40 7.64
C GLU A 150 15.20 1.09 7.31
N MET A 151 15.33 1.48 6.05
CA MET A 151 15.03 2.86 5.59
C MET A 151 13.58 3.24 5.90
N THR A 152 12.62 2.35 5.59
CA THR A 152 11.20 2.55 5.93
C THR A 152 11.03 2.80 7.42
N ARG A 153 11.64 1.97 8.27
CA ARG A 153 11.58 2.09 9.72
C ARG A 153 12.09 3.46 10.18
N GLN A 154 13.30 3.84 9.76
CA GLN A 154 13.92 5.13 10.14
C GLN A 154 13.09 6.33 9.69
N ASN A 155 12.52 6.28 8.48
CA ASN A 155 11.66 7.35 7.98
C ASN A 155 10.39 7.49 8.81
N ILE A 156 9.72 6.38 9.13
CA ILE A 156 8.50 6.39 9.94
C ILE A 156 8.83 6.81 11.38
N GLU A 157 9.88 6.26 12.01
CA GLU A 157 10.32 6.65 13.36
C GLU A 157 10.54 8.17 13.48
N ARG A 158 11.18 8.77 12.47
CA ARG A 158 11.47 10.21 12.46
C ARG A 158 10.23 11.09 12.31
N ALA A 159 9.24 10.66 11.51
CA ALA A 159 8.14 11.52 11.08
C ALA A 159 6.78 11.14 11.67
N ASP A 160 6.56 9.85 11.85
CA ASP A 160 5.27 9.24 12.21
C ASP A 160 5.47 8.08 13.20
N GLY A 161 6.41 8.24 14.16
CA GLY A 161 6.91 7.19 15.04
C GLY A 161 5.85 6.52 15.91
N ASP A 162 4.77 7.22 16.23
CA ASP A 162 3.61 6.69 16.94
C ASP A 162 2.95 5.53 16.18
N LEU A 163 2.99 5.51 14.85
CA LEU A 163 2.46 4.38 14.06
C LEU A 163 3.19 3.06 14.34
N LEU A 164 4.49 3.12 14.62
CA LEU A 164 5.27 1.93 15.01
C LEU A 164 5.09 1.63 16.49
N ALA A 165 5.14 2.65 17.35
CA ALA A 165 5.01 2.50 18.79
C ALA A 165 3.67 1.88 19.21
N ASP A 166 2.58 2.28 18.55
CA ASP A 166 1.22 1.79 18.79
C ASP A 166 0.93 0.47 18.06
N GLY A 167 1.90 -0.07 17.30
CA GLY A 167 1.75 -1.31 16.55
C GLY A 167 0.79 -1.23 15.35
N VAL A 168 0.40 -0.01 14.93
CA VAL A 168 -0.44 0.22 13.75
C VAL A 168 0.31 -0.17 12.48
N VAL A 169 1.62 0.11 12.42
CA VAL A 169 2.51 -0.30 11.32
C VAL A 169 3.49 -1.36 11.82
N GLN A 170 3.56 -2.46 11.11
CA GLN A 170 4.52 -3.54 11.33
C GLN A 170 5.34 -3.74 10.05
N LEU A 171 6.67 -3.87 10.20
CA LEU A 171 7.60 -3.97 9.08
C LEU A 171 8.37 -5.27 9.13
N SER A 172 8.50 -5.96 7.99
CA SER A 172 9.27 -7.18 7.89
C SER A 172 9.93 -7.38 6.52
N VAL A 173 11.07 -8.09 6.53
CA VAL A 173 11.75 -8.50 5.30
C VAL A 173 11.06 -9.76 4.79
N ARG A 174 10.42 -9.68 3.63
CA ARG A 174 9.64 -10.77 3.02
C ARG A 174 9.66 -10.69 1.51
N ASP A 175 9.55 -11.85 0.87
CA ASP A 175 9.33 -11.96 -0.57
C ASP A 175 7.91 -11.53 -0.92
N GLY A 176 7.79 -10.44 -1.69
CA GLY A 176 6.52 -9.88 -2.11
C GLY A 176 5.65 -10.81 -2.96
N TRP A 177 6.26 -11.77 -3.69
CA TRP A 177 5.53 -12.79 -4.44
C TRP A 177 4.80 -13.78 -3.53
N LYS A 178 5.33 -14.03 -2.34
CA LYS A 178 4.75 -14.93 -1.33
C LYS A 178 3.76 -14.21 -0.41
N GLY A 179 3.82 -12.88 -0.35
CA GLY A 179 3.00 -12.08 0.56
C GLY A 179 3.30 -12.32 2.02
N LEU A 180 2.24 -12.37 2.84
CA LEU A 180 2.36 -12.53 4.30
C LEU A 180 1.23 -13.46 4.82
N PRO A 181 1.28 -14.76 4.50
CA PRO A 181 0.20 -15.71 4.77
C PRO A 181 -0.15 -15.82 6.25
N GLU A 182 0.83 -15.68 7.16
CA GLU A 182 0.64 -15.74 8.61
C GLU A 182 -0.26 -14.63 9.17
N HIS A 183 -0.47 -13.56 8.42
CA HIS A 183 -1.36 -12.46 8.79
C HIS A 183 -2.60 -12.34 7.91
N ALA A 184 -2.69 -13.15 6.85
CA ALA A 184 -3.88 -13.20 6.00
C ALA A 184 -5.13 -13.64 6.79
N PRO A 185 -6.36 -13.36 6.30
CA PRO A 185 -6.64 -12.61 5.10
C PRO A 185 -6.60 -11.08 5.30
N PHE A 186 -6.35 -10.34 4.19
CA PHE A 186 -6.25 -8.88 4.17
C PHE A 186 -7.50 -8.22 3.59
N ASP A 187 -7.87 -7.07 4.14
CA ASP A 187 -8.95 -6.22 3.60
C ASP A 187 -8.49 -5.42 2.39
N ALA A 188 -7.19 -5.10 2.33
CA ALA A 188 -6.56 -4.46 1.18
C ALA A 188 -5.10 -4.91 1.04
N ILE A 189 -4.66 -5.02 -0.22
CA ILE A 189 -3.25 -5.24 -0.57
C ILE A 189 -2.85 -4.18 -1.61
N HIS A 190 -1.74 -3.51 -1.38
CA HIS A 190 -1.09 -2.65 -2.36
C HIS A 190 0.25 -3.26 -2.75
N VAL A 191 0.61 -3.17 -4.03
CA VAL A 191 1.93 -3.60 -4.52
C VAL A 191 2.61 -2.43 -5.21
N GLY A 192 3.71 -1.96 -4.62
CA GLY A 192 4.52 -0.82 -5.08
C GLY A 192 5.55 -1.15 -6.17
N ALA A 193 5.51 -2.35 -6.73
CA ALA A 193 6.41 -2.84 -7.76
C ALA A 193 5.65 -3.66 -8.81
N ALA A 194 6.13 -3.70 -10.06
CA ALA A 194 5.43 -4.38 -11.15
C ALA A 194 5.72 -5.88 -11.17
N ALA A 195 4.69 -6.69 -11.11
CA ALA A 195 4.77 -8.13 -11.32
C ALA A 195 4.69 -8.45 -12.82
N THR A 196 5.42 -9.47 -13.27
CA THR A 196 5.36 -9.94 -14.68
C THR A 196 4.02 -10.60 -15.01
N SER A 197 3.36 -11.16 -14.02
CA SER A 197 2.02 -11.77 -14.07
C SER A 197 1.33 -11.59 -12.73
N LEU A 198 0.03 -11.88 -12.64
CA LEU A 198 -0.71 -11.81 -11.37
C LEU A 198 -0.12 -12.80 -10.35
N PRO A 199 0.39 -12.33 -9.20
CA PRO A 199 0.79 -13.19 -8.10
C PRO A 199 -0.47 -13.79 -7.44
N LYS A 200 -0.86 -15.01 -7.86
CA LYS A 200 -2.06 -15.69 -7.40
C LYS A 200 -2.09 -15.85 -5.88
N ILE A 201 -0.93 -16.09 -5.28
CA ILE A 201 -0.74 -16.19 -3.83
C ILE A 201 -1.19 -14.90 -3.12
N LEU A 202 -0.85 -13.73 -3.66
CA LEU A 202 -1.31 -12.45 -3.08
C LEU A 202 -2.82 -12.28 -3.22
N ALA A 203 -3.39 -12.62 -4.38
CA ALA A 203 -4.83 -12.52 -4.60
C ALA A 203 -5.60 -13.43 -3.63
N ASN A 204 -5.12 -14.65 -3.40
CA ASN A 204 -5.73 -15.59 -2.46
C ASN A 204 -5.66 -15.10 -0.99
N GLN A 205 -4.70 -14.23 -0.64
CA GLN A 205 -4.62 -13.62 0.69
C GLN A 205 -5.64 -12.48 0.93
N LEU A 206 -6.49 -12.14 -0.04
CA LEU A 206 -7.58 -11.18 0.17
C LEU A 206 -8.75 -11.81 0.93
N LYS A 207 -9.40 -11.03 1.78
CA LYS A 207 -10.76 -11.32 2.27
C LYS A 207 -11.77 -11.19 1.13
N VAL A 208 -12.93 -11.84 1.25
CA VAL A 208 -14.08 -11.52 0.39
C VAL A 208 -14.46 -10.05 0.55
N GLY A 209 -14.60 -9.36 -0.59
CA GLY A 209 -14.76 -7.91 -0.66
C GLY A 209 -13.46 -7.11 -0.53
N GLY A 210 -12.34 -7.77 -0.24
CA GLY A 210 -11.00 -7.15 -0.22
C GLY A 210 -10.49 -6.80 -1.61
N VAL A 211 -9.54 -5.89 -1.67
CA VAL A 211 -9.02 -5.31 -2.92
C VAL A 211 -7.50 -5.35 -2.97
N LEU A 212 -6.96 -5.81 -4.09
CA LEU A 212 -5.55 -5.72 -4.44
C LEU A 212 -5.36 -4.67 -5.55
N ILE A 213 -4.42 -3.73 -5.34
CA ILE A 213 -3.95 -2.78 -6.35
C ILE A 213 -2.52 -3.18 -6.73
N ILE A 214 -2.31 -3.52 -8.00
CA ILE A 214 -1.04 -4.06 -8.47
C ILE A 214 -0.72 -3.63 -9.91
N PRO A 215 0.52 -3.17 -10.20
CA PRO A 215 0.98 -3.03 -11.58
C PRO A 215 1.39 -4.40 -12.13
N ILE A 216 0.92 -4.73 -13.34
CA ILE A 216 1.26 -5.97 -14.04
C ILE A 216 1.77 -5.64 -15.42
N GLY A 217 2.86 -6.27 -15.80
CA GLY A 217 3.49 -6.18 -17.12
C GLY A 217 5.01 -6.27 -17.05
N PRO A 218 5.68 -6.57 -18.17
CA PRO A 218 7.13 -6.69 -18.22
C PRO A 218 7.85 -5.36 -17.99
N GLN A 219 9.07 -5.41 -17.48
CA GLN A 219 9.83 -4.25 -16.98
C GLN A 219 10.05 -3.17 -18.04
N GLU A 220 10.26 -3.52 -19.31
CA GLU A 220 10.59 -2.58 -20.38
C GLU A 220 9.40 -2.26 -21.30
N GLN A 221 8.23 -2.76 -20.98
CA GLN A 221 7.01 -2.59 -21.77
C GLN A 221 5.94 -1.81 -20.99
N HIS A 222 4.77 -1.68 -21.61
CA HIS A 222 3.62 -1.05 -20.96
C HIS A 222 3.10 -1.93 -19.84
N GLN A 223 3.22 -1.42 -18.61
CA GLN A 223 2.58 -2.01 -17.45
C GLN A 223 1.20 -1.38 -17.26
N VAL A 224 0.26 -2.15 -16.76
CA VAL A 224 -1.09 -1.68 -16.42
C VAL A 224 -1.30 -1.86 -14.93
N LEU A 225 -1.77 -0.81 -14.27
CA LEU A 225 -2.25 -0.90 -12.89
C LEU A 225 -3.61 -1.58 -12.89
N TYR A 226 -3.76 -2.63 -12.10
CA TYR A 226 -5.01 -3.38 -11.96
C TYR A 226 -5.59 -3.20 -10.56
N LYS A 227 -6.92 -3.22 -10.51
CA LYS A 227 -7.71 -3.43 -9.30
C LYS A 227 -8.32 -4.82 -9.37
N ILE A 228 -8.03 -5.63 -8.37
CA ILE A 228 -8.52 -7.00 -8.24
C ILE A 228 -9.31 -7.07 -6.95
N LYS A 229 -10.58 -7.46 -7.04
CA LYS A 229 -11.48 -7.59 -5.90
C LYS A 229 -11.88 -9.05 -5.75
N ARG A 230 -11.72 -9.61 -4.55
CA ARG A 230 -12.24 -10.94 -4.25
C ARG A 230 -13.74 -10.86 -4.03
N VAL A 231 -14.53 -11.66 -4.76
CA VAL A 231 -16.00 -11.61 -4.73
C VAL A 231 -16.64 -12.87 -4.16
N LYS A 232 -15.89 -13.96 -4.08
CA LYS A 232 -16.36 -15.24 -3.49
C LYS A 232 -15.31 -15.80 -2.55
N GLU A 233 -15.75 -16.62 -1.58
CA GLU A 233 -14.86 -17.49 -0.83
C GLU A 233 -14.31 -18.57 -1.74
N ALA A 234 -13.07 -19.02 -1.49
CA ALA A 234 -12.56 -20.22 -2.14
C ALA A 234 -13.54 -21.35 -1.85
N ALA A 235 -13.94 -22.10 -2.89
CA ALA A 235 -14.82 -23.24 -2.70
C ALA A 235 -14.19 -24.16 -1.65
N SER A 236 -14.89 -24.40 -0.54
CA SER A 236 -14.49 -25.35 0.47
C SER A 236 -14.58 -26.74 -0.18
N ASP A 237 -13.44 -27.28 -0.55
CA ASP A 237 -13.35 -28.68 -0.88
C ASP A 237 -13.57 -29.45 0.43
N GLU A 238 -14.76 -30.00 0.64
CA GLU A 238 -15.14 -30.73 1.84
C GLU A 238 -14.20 -31.93 2.16
N SER A 239 -13.29 -32.25 1.25
CA SER A 239 -12.27 -33.30 1.41
C SER A 239 -11.07 -32.89 2.27
N ARG A 240 -10.93 -31.60 2.67
CA ARG A 240 -9.74 -31.06 3.38
C ARG A 240 -9.93 -30.68 4.85
N CYS A 241 -11.04 -31.06 5.47
CA CYS A 241 -11.22 -30.91 6.93
C CYS A 241 -10.42 -31.96 7.71
N ASN A 242 -9.11 -31.95 7.63
CA ASN A 242 -8.26 -32.57 8.65
C ASN A 242 -6.91 -31.88 8.74
N ASN A 243 -6.67 -31.34 9.94
CA ASN A 243 -5.40 -30.86 10.49
C ASN A 243 -5.04 -29.39 10.27
N ASN A 244 -5.22 -28.64 11.36
CA ASN A 244 -4.50 -27.47 11.84
C ASN A 244 -3.22 -27.12 11.11
N GLU A 245 -3.09 -25.78 10.87
CA GLU A 245 -1.91 -25.01 10.54
C GLU A 245 -1.67 -24.76 9.05
N ASN A 246 -1.77 -23.49 8.68
CA ASN A 246 -1.48 -22.84 7.39
C ASN A 246 -2.56 -22.84 6.30
N TYR A 247 -3.59 -22.03 6.51
CA TYR A 247 -4.74 -21.86 5.59
C TYR A 247 -4.42 -21.17 4.25
N TYR A 248 -3.20 -20.65 4.05
CA TYR A 248 -2.80 -19.91 2.85
C TYR A 248 -1.53 -20.48 2.23
N SER A 249 -1.56 -21.78 1.90
CA SER A 249 -0.44 -22.43 1.23
C SER A 249 -0.33 -21.95 -0.23
N SER A 250 0.89 -21.98 -0.77
CA SER A 250 1.16 -21.72 -2.19
C SER A 250 0.45 -22.68 -3.15
N GLU A 251 -0.20 -23.70 -2.63
CA GLU A 251 -0.87 -24.79 -3.35
C GLU A 251 -2.39 -24.60 -3.49
N GLU A 252 -2.98 -23.55 -2.87
CA GLU A 252 -4.40 -23.29 -3.06
C GLU A 252 -4.72 -22.97 -4.52
N PRO A 253 -5.75 -23.63 -5.11
CA PRO A 253 -6.14 -23.38 -6.48
C PRO A 253 -6.64 -21.93 -6.61
N PHE A 254 -6.10 -21.21 -7.60
CA PHE A 254 -6.61 -19.90 -7.97
C PHE A 254 -7.77 -20.06 -8.95
N HIS A 255 -8.96 -19.68 -8.53
CA HIS A 255 -10.16 -19.66 -9.37
C HIS A 255 -10.42 -18.24 -9.85
N GLN A 256 -10.27 -18.00 -11.15
CA GLN A 256 -10.43 -16.67 -11.74
C GLN A 256 -11.84 -16.10 -11.49
N ASP A 257 -12.86 -16.92 -11.42
CA ASP A 257 -14.25 -16.51 -11.15
C ASP A 257 -14.50 -16.01 -9.73
N ASP A 258 -13.53 -16.18 -8.83
CA ASP A 258 -13.59 -15.64 -7.46
C ASP A 258 -13.16 -14.16 -7.40
N PHE A 259 -12.69 -13.62 -8.53
CA PHE A 259 -12.12 -12.28 -8.59
C PHE A 259 -12.71 -11.45 -9.73
N GLU A 260 -13.03 -10.19 -9.42
CA GLU A 260 -13.27 -9.15 -10.42
C GLU A 260 -11.94 -8.44 -10.72
N VAL A 261 -11.52 -8.46 -11.98
CA VAL A 261 -10.28 -7.85 -12.44
C VAL A 261 -10.59 -6.65 -13.31
N ARG A 262 -10.13 -5.46 -12.90
CA ARG A 262 -10.36 -4.20 -13.64
C ARG A 262 -9.04 -3.52 -13.95
N PRO A 263 -8.70 -3.28 -15.25
CA PRO A 263 -7.59 -2.42 -15.61
C PRO A 263 -7.92 -0.96 -15.25
N LEU A 264 -6.94 -0.22 -14.73
CA LEU A 264 -7.10 1.16 -14.29
C LEU A 264 -6.42 2.13 -15.25
N LEU A 265 -5.08 2.11 -15.29
CA LEU A 265 -4.29 3.01 -16.13
C LEU A 265 -2.93 2.40 -16.48
N GLY A 266 -2.32 2.90 -17.57
CA GLY A 266 -0.94 2.57 -17.94
C GLY A 266 0.04 3.23 -16.99
N VAL A 267 1.06 2.48 -16.55
CA VAL A 267 2.02 2.89 -15.52
C VAL A 267 3.44 2.43 -15.87
N ARG A 268 4.42 2.90 -15.08
CA ARG A 268 5.79 2.43 -15.10
C ARG A 268 6.32 2.31 -13.67
N TYR A 269 6.58 1.09 -13.26
CA TYR A 269 7.11 0.73 -11.93
C TYR A 269 8.41 -0.06 -12.05
N VAL A 270 9.21 -0.04 -10.98
CA VAL A 270 10.32 -0.98 -10.78
C VAL A 270 9.79 -2.41 -10.68
N PRO A 271 10.60 -3.43 -11.03
CA PRO A 271 10.13 -4.82 -11.00
C PRO A 271 9.91 -5.32 -9.56
N LEU A 272 8.91 -6.18 -9.40
CA LEU A 272 8.73 -6.99 -8.20
C LEU A 272 9.71 -8.16 -8.26
N VAL A 273 10.80 -8.06 -7.50
CA VAL A 273 11.89 -9.05 -7.46
C VAL A 273 11.54 -10.18 -6.50
N LYS A 274 11.90 -11.42 -6.84
CA LYS A 274 11.78 -12.58 -5.94
C LYS A 274 12.95 -12.63 -4.97
N GLY A 275 12.71 -13.14 -3.77
CA GLY A 275 13.75 -13.26 -2.74
C GLY A 275 14.93 -14.14 -3.14
N GLU A 276 14.73 -15.08 -4.05
CA GLU A 276 15.78 -15.98 -4.59
C GLU A 276 16.67 -15.29 -5.65
N GLU A 277 16.30 -14.10 -6.12
CA GLU A 277 17.02 -13.33 -7.15
C GLU A 277 17.96 -12.26 -6.54
N LEU A 278 18.04 -12.16 -5.20
CA LEU A 278 18.90 -11.25 -4.43
C LEU A 278 20.05 -12.00 -3.78
#